data_0ea0ca182ff8327fa399bc91214ab03f
#
_entry.id   0ea0ca182ff8327fa399bc91214ab03f
#
_cell.length_a   1.000
_cell.length_b   1.000
_cell.length_c   1.000
_cell.angle_alpha   90.00
_cell.angle_beta   90.00
_cell.angle_gamma   90.00
#
_symmetry.space_group_name_H-M   'P 1'
#
loop_
_entity.id
_entity.type
_entity.pdbx_description
1 polymer ?
#
loop_
_entity_poly.entity_id
_entity_poly.type
_entity_poly.pdbx_seq_one_letter_code
_entity_poly.pdbx_strand_id
1 'polypeptide(L)'
;MRAFAVRSFGEPPSVQDLPVPAVDGALLIRVRFAGVNPLDNSLLGRLTAASLYPFVVGIDFAGVAERVPAGEHGLQVGDRVFGMARTHGSYAEYTAVAPGASMEPLARIPANVPDEQAAALPIPATTALRTVELLEVSTGQHVVVMGATGGVGGYAVQMARSRGAHVIATVRGDADEAHRLGAEEVYDSQAVDVIDALHADHPDGVDAVLDLVNGPDAIRRDAEVIRPGGRLVSTIFAADEAWFAERQITALNHASSANPLISPEGLTTVAQMLADGSITARIRSFTDLDGAGQVLEQLRSGGLRGKAVIRL
;
A
#
# COMPACT_ATOMS: atom_id res chain seq x y z
N MET A 1 -22.07 9.96 13.37
CA MET A 1 -21.06 8.88 13.23
C MET A 1 -19.78 9.27 13.91
N ARG A 2 -19.08 8.30 14.51
CA ARG A 2 -17.73 8.53 15.00
C ARG A 2 -16.75 8.56 13.82
N ALA A 3 -15.79 9.49 13.85
CA ALA A 3 -14.76 9.64 12.82
C ALA A 3 -13.47 10.18 13.43
N PHE A 4 -12.32 9.75 12.93
CA PHE A 4 -11.03 10.34 13.24
C PHE A 4 -10.73 11.41 12.19
N ALA A 5 -10.78 12.68 12.61
CA ALA A 5 -10.81 13.81 11.71
C ALA A 5 -10.05 15.04 12.25
N VAL A 6 -9.61 15.88 11.33
CA VAL A 6 -9.14 17.26 11.62
C VAL A 6 -10.34 18.19 11.52
N ARG A 7 -10.66 18.92 12.59
CA ARG A 7 -11.83 19.79 12.65
C ARG A 7 -11.64 21.09 11.89
N SER A 8 -10.47 21.68 12.02
CA SER A 8 -10.08 22.94 11.36
C SER A 8 -8.58 23.02 11.11
N PHE A 9 -8.15 23.94 10.26
CA PHE A 9 -6.74 24.10 9.91
C PHE A 9 -5.87 24.35 11.15
N GLY A 10 -4.78 23.58 11.25
CA GLY A 10 -3.81 23.66 12.34
C GLY A 10 -4.16 22.83 13.58
N GLU A 11 -5.35 22.23 13.66
CA GLU A 11 -5.69 21.30 14.73
C GLU A 11 -5.16 19.89 14.44
N PRO A 12 -4.74 19.14 15.47
CA PRO A 12 -4.42 17.73 15.31
C PRO A 12 -5.69 16.91 15.07
N PRO A 13 -5.60 15.77 14.35
CA PRO A 13 -6.72 14.86 14.19
C PRO A 13 -7.13 14.23 15.52
N SER A 14 -8.43 14.04 15.71
CA SER A 14 -9.01 13.41 16.91
C SER A 14 -10.31 12.69 16.56
N VAL A 15 -10.76 11.79 17.44
CA VAL A 15 -12.07 11.16 17.29
C VAL A 15 -13.16 12.19 17.59
N GLN A 16 -14.14 12.29 16.70
CA GLN A 16 -15.21 13.28 16.73
C GLN A 16 -16.53 12.67 16.30
N ASP A 17 -17.63 13.25 16.76
CA ASP A 17 -18.94 12.97 16.24
C ASP A 17 -19.26 13.91 15.07
N LEU A 18 -19.46 13.34 13.89
CA LEU A 18 -19.77 14.03 12.65
C LEU A 18 -21.10 13.54 12.07
N PRO A 19 -21.78 14.33 11.24
CA PRO A 19 -22.92 13.82 10.47
C PRO A 19 -22.50 12.68 9.54
N VAL A 20 -23.39 11.74 9.26
CA VAL A 20 -23.18 10.73 8.22
C VAL A 20 -23.11 11.44 6.86
N PRO A 21 -22.17 11.10 5.97
CA PRO A 21 -22.04 11.75 4.66
C PRO A 21 -23.36 11.65 3.86
N ALA A 22 -23.88 12.81 3.43
CA ALA A 22 -25.08 12.93 2.61
C ALA A 22 -24.67 13.51 1.25
N VAL A 23 -24.17 12.66 0.36
CA VAL A 23 -23.75 13.04 -0.99
C VAL A 23 -24.74 12.44 -1.99
N ASP A 24 -25.39 13.30 -2.78
CA ASP A 24 -26.34 12.87 -3.79
C ASP A 24 -25.63 12.03 -4.86
N GLY A 25 -26.24 10.90 -5.22
CA GLY A 25 -25.67 9.99 -6.20
C GLY A 25 -24.45 9.18 -5.73
N ALA A 26 -23.99 9.32 -4.48
CA ALA A 26 -22.88 8.52 -3.96
C ALA A 26 -23.35 7.22 -3.29
N LEU A 27 -22.48 6.20 -3.36
CA LEU A 27 -22.61 5.03 -2.50
C LEU A 27 -22.32 5.45 -1.06
N LEU A 28 -23.14 4.99 -0.12
CA LEU A 28 -22.85 5.09 1.31
C LEU A 28 -22.38 3.72 1.80
N ILE A 29 -21.21 3.69 2.37
CA ILE A 29 -20.59 2.48 2.88
C ILE A 29 -20.51 2.56 4.40
N ARG A 30 -21.06 1.54 5.10
CA ARG A 30 -20.75 1.32 6.51
C ARG A 30 -19.41 0.62 6.60
N VAL A 31 -18.41 1.35 7.04
CA VAL A 31 -17.05 0.84 7.16
C VAL A 31 -16.97 -0.14 8.35
N ARG A 32 -16.32 -1.26 8.15
CA ARG A 32 -15.99 -2.24 9.19
C ARG A 32 -14.54 -2.21 9.57
N PHE A 33 -13.68 -2.01 8.54
CA PHE A 33 -12.23 -1.95 8.70
C PHE A 33 -11.64 -0.90 7.76
N ALA A 34 -10.63 -0.19 8.24
CA ALA A 34 -9.85 0.75 7.45
C ALA A 34 -8.36 0.36 7.46
N GLY A 35 -7.74 0.35 6.28
CA GLY A 35 -6.31 0.05 6.12
C GLY A 35 -5.46 1.28 6.41
N VAL A 36 -4.36 1.12 7.16
CA VAL A 36 -3.43 2.21 7.49
C VAL A 36 -2.28 2.25 6.49
N ASN A 37 -2.01 3.44 5.93
CA ASN A 37 -0.97 3.65 4.92
C ASN A 37 -0.11 4.89 5.22
N PRO A 38 1.17 4.93 4.76
CA PRO A 38 1.99 6.14 4.85
C PRO A 38 1.36 7.37 4.18
N LEU A 39 0.53 7.14 3.15
CA LEU A 39 -0.18 8.20 2.45
C LEU A 39 -1.17 8.95 3.34
N ASP A 40 -1.75 8.31 4.35
CA ASP A 40 -2.68 8.95 5.30
C ASP A 40 -1.95 10.06 6.08
N ASN A 41 -0.72 9.81 6.55
CA ASN A 41 0.14 10.83 7.16
C ASN A 41 0.56 11.92 6.18
N SER A 42 0.86 11.54 4.93
CA SER A 42 1.27 12.50 3.90
C SER A 42 0.14 13.47 3.55
N LEU A 43 -1.10 13.00 3.54
CA LEU A 43 -2.28 13.85 3.32
C LEU A 43 -2.48 14.82 4.49
N LEU A 44 -2.35 14.35 5.73
CA LEU A 44 -2.41 15.22 6.91
C LEU A 44 -1.39 16.35 6.85
N GLY A 45 -0.16 16.07 6.42
CA GLY A 45 0.91 17.06 6.26
C GLY A 45 0.69 18.06 5.12
N ARG A 46 -0.28 17.82 4.24
CA ARG A 46 -0.62 18.70 3.09
C ARG A 46 -1.90 19.51 3.28
N LEU A 47 -2.58 19.37 4.42
CA LEU A 47 -3.79 20.14 4.71
C LEU A 47 -3.43 21.64 4.79
N THR A 48 -4.30 22.48 4.23
CA THR A 48 -4.18 23.94 4.21
C THR A 48 -5.46 24.58 4.72
N ALA A 49 -5.45 25.89 4.95
CA ALA A 49 -6.64 26.63 5.32
C ALA A 49 -7.77 26.56 4.25
N ALA A 50 -7.43 26.25 3.01
CA ALA A 50 -8.39 26.06 1.91
C ALA A 50 -8.91 24.62 1.80
N SER A 51 -8.39 23.67 2.60
CA SER A 51 -8.90 22.29 2.63
C SER A 51 -10.33 22.26 3.17
N LEU A 52 -11.09 21.23 2.76
CA LEU A 52 -12.45 21.01 3.28
C LEU A 52 -12.37 20.45 4.69
N TYR A 53 -13.02 21.10 5.63
CA TYR A 53 -13.11 20.65 7.02
C TYR A 53 -14.57 20.39 7.41
N PRO A 54 -14.85 19.43 8.32
CA PRO A 54 -13.88 18.52 8.94
C PRO A 54 -13.27 17.55 7.92
N PHE A 55 -11.96 17.32 7.96
CA PHE A 55 -11.25 16.38 7.09
C PHE A 55 -11.13 15.03 7.80
N VAL A 56 -11.83 14.01 7.32
CA VAL A 56 -11.74 12.63 7.83
C VAL A 56 -10.50 11.95 7.23
N VAL A 57 -9.71 11.33 8.09
CA VAL A 57 -8.46 10.65 7.71
C VAL A 57 -8.75 9.28 7.09
N GLY A 58 -7.74 8.72 6.42
CA GLY A 58 -7.76 7.37 5.87
C GLY A 58 -8.28 7.28 4.44
N ILE A 59 -7.84 6.26 3.74
CA ILE A 59 -8.19 6.02 2.33
C ILE A 59 -8.77 4.64 2.14
N ASP A 60 -8.02 3.59 2.54
CA ASP A 60 -8.41 2.20 2.31
C ASP A 60 -9.52 1.77 3.26
N PHE A 61 -10.55 1.11 2.74
CA PHE A 61 -11.66 0.59 3.53
C PHE A 61 -12.11 -0.80 3.08
N ALA A 62 -12.78 -1.50 3.99
CA ALA A 62 -13.70 -2.61 3.71
C ALA A 62 -14.97 -2.44 4.55
N GLY A 63 -16.11 -2.76 3.98
CA GLY A 63 -17.39 -2.56 4.65
C GLY A 63 -18.58 -3.11 3.86
N VAL A 64 -19.76 -2.56 4.15
CA VAL A 64 -21.03 -2.97 3.56
C VAL A 64 -21.71 -1.79 2.90
N ALA A 65 -22.20 -1.96 1.69
CA ALA A 65 -22.99 -0.97 0.99
C ALA A 65 -24.34 -0.77 1.70
N GLU A 66 -24.58 0.41 2.27
CA GLU A 66 -25.82 0.80 2.97
C GLU A 66 -26.78 1.54 2.04
N ARG A 67 -26.27 2.29 1.08
CA ARG A 67 -27.03 2.94 0.02
C ARG A 67 -26.28 2.79 -1.31
N VAL A 68 -27.01 2.33 -2.32
CA VAL A 68 -26.50 2.16 -3.69
C VAL A 68 -27.42 2.95 -4.60
N PRO A 69 -26.91 3.95 -5.34
CA PRO A 69 -27.68 4.68 -6.34
C PRO A 69 -28.16 3.76 -7.47
N ALA A 70 -29.28 4.09 -8.08
CA ALA A 70 -29.84 3.30 -9.18
C ALA A 70 -28.86 3.27 -10.38
N GLY A 71 -28.62 2.07 -10.91
CA GLY A 71 -27.77 1.86 -12.09
C GLY A 71 -26.27 1.69 -11.80
N GLU A 72 -25.85 1.73 -10.54
CA GLU A 72 -24.44 1.68 -10.18
C GLU A 72 -23.89 0.24 -10.10
N HIS A 73 -22.91 -0.06 -10.97
CA HIS A 73 -21.93 -1.16 -10.91
C HIS A 73 -22.47 -2.57 -10.58
N GLY A 74 -23.78 -2.81 -10.76
CA GLY A 74 -24.40 -4.08 -10.36
C GLY A 74 -24.38 -4.36 -8.85
N LEU A 75 -23.98 -3.37 -8.01
CA LEU A 75 -23.99 -3.48 -6.56
C LEU A 75 -25.41 -3.42 -5.99
N GLN A 76 -25.58 -4.02 -4.82
CA GLN A 76 -26.84 -4.00 -4.05
C GLN A 76 -26.54 -3.62 -2.60
N VAL A 77 -27.56 -3.07 -1.93
CA VAL A 77 -27.50 -2.87 -0.48
C VAL A 77 -27.25 -4.23 0.20
N GLY A 78 -26.28 -4.23 1.12
CA GLY A 78 -25.80 -5.43 1.80
C GLY A 78 -24.57 -6.08 1.18
N ASP A 79 -24.16 -5.70 -0.02
CA ASP A 79 -22.91 -6.20 -0.63
C ASP A 79 -21.69 -5.83 0.21
N ARG A 80 -20.80 -6.80 0.41
CA ARG A 80 -19.49 -6.56 1.01
C ARG A 80 -18.55 -5.96 -0.05
N VAL A 81 -18.00 -4.79 0.24
CA VAL A 81 -17.16 -4.03 -0.68
C VAL A 81 -15.90 -3.53 0.00
N PHE A 82 -14.84 -3.32 -0.79
CA PHE A 82 -13.62 -2.68 -0.34
C PHE A 82 -13.11 -1.72 -1.41
N GLY A 83 -12.28 -0.77 -1.04
CA GLY A 83 -11.82 0.22 -1.99
C GLY A 83 -11.14 1.40 -1.34
N MET A 84 -11.20 2.54 -2.03
CA MET A 84 -10.58 3.79 -1.61
C MET A 84 -11.63 4.90 -1.47
N ALA A 85 -11.55 5.68 -0.38
CA ALA A 85 -12.44 6.81 -0.08
C ALA A 85 -11.58 8.05 0.19
N ARG A 86 -11.07 8.68 -0.86
CA ARG A 86 -10.12 9.81 -0.73
C ARG A 86 -10.79 11.13 -0.35
N THR A 87 -12.04 11.30 -0.74
CA THR A 87 -12.78 12.55 -0.52
C THR A 87 -13.40 12.61 0.88
N HIS A 88 -13.93 11.49 1.35
CA HIS A 88 -14.69 11.44 2.61
C HIS A 88 -13.98 10.68 3.73
N GLY A 89 -12.80 10.12 3.44
CA GLY A 89 -11.98 9.37 4.38
C GLY A 89 -12.58 8.04 4.82
N SER A 90 -11.74 7.15 5.33
CA SER A 90 -12.14 5.80 5.76
C SER A 90 -12.06 5.57 7.26
N TYR A 91 -11.43 6.46 8.05
CA TYR A 91 -11.36 6.33 9.50
C TYR A 91 -12.66 6.88 10.15
N ALA A 92 -13.79 6.33 9.75
CA ALA A 92 -15.11 6.70 10.20
C ALA A 92 -16.07 5.52 10.04
N GLU A 93 -17.12 5.48 10.86
CA GLU A 93 -18.17 4.44 10.76
C GLU A 93 -18.85 4.40 9.40
N TYR A 94 -18.87 5.53 8.67
CA TYR A 94 -19.42 5.63 7.31
C TYR A 94 -18.52 6.47 6.43
N THR A 95 -18.44 6.07 5.16
CA THR A 95 -17.82 6.87 4.10
C THR A 95 -18.74 6.93 2.88
N ALA A 96 -18.57 7.94 2.05
CA ALA A 96 -19.24 8.05 0.77
C ALA A 96 -18.23 7.93 -0.37
N VAL A 97 -18.60 7.16 -1.40
CA VAL A 97 -17.81 6.98 -2.62
C VAL A 97 -18.64 7.45 -3.79
N ALA A 98 -18.17 8.48 -4.49
CA ALA A 98 -18.86 9.00 -5.66
C ALA A 98 -18.63 8.09 -6.87
N PRO A 99 -19.68 7.67 -7.59
CA PRO A 99 -19.53 6.87 -8.78
C PRO A 99 -18.67 7.56 -9.84
N GLY A 100 -17.71 6.82 -10.41
CA GLY A 100 -16.83 7.36 -11.44
C GLY A 100 -15.83 8.42 -10.94
N ALA A 101 -15.75 8.67 -9.63
CA ALA A 101 -14.73 9.54 -9.07
C ALA A 101 -13.35 8.94 -9.34
N SER A 102 -12.49 9.74 -9.96
CA SER A 102 -11.10 9.36 -10.18
C SER A 102 -10.41 9.02 -8.87
N MET A 103 -9.76 7.85 -8.81
CA MET A 103 -9.02 7.38 -7.64
C MET A 103 -9.85 7.01 -6.39
N GLU A 104 -11.14 6.74 -6.55
CA GLU A 104 -12.02 6.17 -5.52
C GLU A 104 -12.64 4.85 -6.00
N PRO A 105 -11.81 3.89 -6.51
CA PRO A 105 -12.35 2.63 -6.97
C PRO A 105 -12.84 1.80 -5.79
N LEU A 106 -13.84 0.99 -6.08
CA LEU A 106 -14.27 -0.07 -5.17
C LEU A 106 -14.59 -1.36 -5.95
N ALA A 107 -14.52 -2.48 -5.23
CA ALA A 107 -14.86 -3.79 -5.74
C ALA A 107 -15.56 -4.62 -4.67
N ARG A 108 -16.24 -5.71 -5.10
CA ARG A 108 -16.81 -6.68 -4.17
C ARG A 108 -15.73 -7.48 -3.48
N ILE A 109 -15.95 -7.78 -2.21
CA ILE A 109 -15.10 -8.71 -1.47
C ILE A 109 -15.53 -10.14 -1.82
N PRO A 110 -14.61 -11.02 -2.30
CA PRO A 110 -14.92 -12.43 -2.51
C PRO A 110 -15.44 -13.11 -1.23
N ALA A 111 -16.33 -14.08 -1.38
CA ALA A 111 -17.05 -14.68 -0.24
C ALA A 111 -16.11 -15.28 0.83
N ASN A 112 -14.98 -15.85 0.40
CA ASN A 112 -13.98 -16.47 1.26
C ASN A 112 -12.89 -15.51 1.79
N VAL A 113 -12.97 -14.21 1.47
CA VAL A 113 -12.02 -13.18 1.95
C VAL A 113 -12.61 -12.46 3.17
N PRO A 114 -11.92 -12.44 4.31
CA PRO A 114 -12.31 -11.63 5.47
C PRO A 114 -12.26 -10.12 5.21
N ASP A 115 -13.16 -9.34 5.82
CA ASP A 115 -13.23 -7.88 5.63
C ASP A 115 -11.94 -7.17 6.05
N GLU A 116 -11.32 -7.59 7.15
CA GLU A 116 -10.06 -7.03 7.63
C GLU A 116 -8.90 -7.24 6.64
N GLN A 117 -8.88 -8.39 5.97
CA GLN A 117 -7.88 -8.66 4.94
C GLN A 117 -8.15 -7.85 3.66
N ALA A 118 -9.42 -7.70 3.29
CA ALA A 118 -9.80 -6.86 2.16
C ALA A 118 -9.41 -5.38 2.39
N ALA A 119 -9.59 -4.84 3.61
CA ALA A 119 -9.17 -3.48 3.96
C ALA A 119 -7.65 -3.26 3.85
N ALA A 120 -6.86 -4.33 3.89
CA ALA A 120 -5.40 -4.27 3.79
C ALA A 120 -4.87 -4.25 2.35
N LEU A 121 -5.75 -4.36 1.32
CA LEU A 121 -5.34 -4.53 -0.08
C LEU A 121 -5.22 -3.21 -0.89
N PRO A 122 -6.16 -2.25 -0.83
CA PRO A 122 -6.35 -1.30 -1.92
C PRO A 122 -5.06 -0.62 -2.36
N ILE A 123 -4.44 0.21 -1.54
CA ILE A 123 -3.17 0.87 -1.89
C ILE A 123 -2.00 -0.11 -1.97
N PRO A 124 -1.69 -0.92 -0.94
CA PRO A 124 -0.42 -1.63 -0.93
C PRO A 124 -0.36 -2.79 -1.93
N ALA A 125 -1.44 -3.57 -2.12
CA ALA A 125 -1.41 -4.68 -3.05
C ALA A 125 -1.44 -4.23 -4.51
N THR A 126 -2.21 -3.19 -4.86
CA THR A 126 -2.19 -2.62 -6.21
C THR A 126 -0.86 -1.94 -6.53
N THR A 127 -0.22 -1.30 -5.54
CA THR A 127 1.14 -0.74 -5.68
C THR A 127 2.16 -1.85 -5.90
N ALA A 128 2.12 -2.91 -5.12
CA ALA A 128 3.01 -4.06 -5.26
C ALA A 128 2.87 -4.72 -6.65
N LEU A 129 1.64 -4.98 -7.08
CA LEU A 129 1.37 -5.56 -8.39
C LEU A 129 1.96 -4.70 -9.52
N ARG A 130 1.70 -3.38 -9.45
CA ARG A 130 2.22 -2.44 -10.45
C ARG A 130 3.73 -2.34 -10.47
N THR A 131 4.37 -2.28 -9.31
CA THR A 131 5.84 -2.18 -9.22
C THR A 131 6.53 -3.45 -9.73
N VAL A 132 5.96 -4.63 -9.45
CA VAL A 132 6.45 -5.91 -9.98
C VAL A 132 6.27 -6.00 -11.51
N GLU A 133 5.19 -5.40 -12.07
CA GLU A 133 5.02 -5.24 -13.52
C GLU A 133 6.06 -4.30 -14.13
N LEU A 134 6.31 -3.14 -13.50
CA LEU A 134 7.29 -2.15 -13.97
C LEU A 134 8.73 -2.68 -13.93
N LEU A 135 9.03 -3.58 -13.00
CA LEU A 135 10.31 -4.28 -12.95
C LEU A 135 10.44 -5.35 -14.04
N GLU A 136 9.34 -5.69 -14.75
CA GLU A 136 9.30 -6.76 -15.75
C GLU A 136 9.80 -8.10 -15.21
N VAL A 137 9.41 -8.41 -13.97
CA VAL A 137 9.85 -9.62 -13.27
C VAL A 137 9.48 -10.88 -14.04
N SER A 138 10.45 -11.75 -14.26
CA SER A 138 10.31 -13.02 -14.96
C SER A 138 11.09 -14.15 -14.27
N THR A 139 10.81 -15.39 -14.70
CA THR A 139 11.39 -16.59 -14.13
C THR A 139 12.91 -16.59 -14.15
N GLY A 140 13.53 -16.92 -13.02
CA GLY A 140 14.98 -17.06 -12.84
C GLY A 140 15.72 -15.75 -12.59
N GLN A 141 15.04 -14.60 -12.61
CA GLN A 141 15.66 -13.32 -12.25
C GLN A 141 15.87 -13.19 -10.74
N HIS A 142 16.97 -12.57 -10.35
CA HIS A 142 17.25 -12.14 -8.98
C HIS A 142 16.61 -10.78 -8.74
N VAL A 143 15.64 -10.73 -7.85
CA VAL A 143 14.85 -9.52 -7.54
C VAL A 143 15.01 -9.15 -6.07
N VAL A 144 15.61 -7.99 -5.81
CA VAL A 144 15.75 -7.46 -4.45
C VAL A 144 14.51 -6.62 -4.11
N VAL A 145 13.91 -6.87 -2.94
CA VAL A 145 12.83 -6.04 -2.38
C VAL A 145 13.34 -5.36 -1.11
N MET A 146 13.64 -4.07 -1.22
CA MET A 146 14.07 -3.24 -0.09
C MET A 146 12.84 -2.88 0.77
N GLY A 147 12.84 -3.32 2.05
CA GLY A 147 11.69 -3.15 2.94
C GLY A 147 10.61 -4.23 2.75
N ALA A 148 11.04 -5.46 2.54
CA ALA A 148 10.23 -6.62 2.18
C ALA A 148 9.11 -6.97 3.18
N THR A 149 9.26 -6.68 4.47
CA THR A 149 8.23 -6.94 5.49
C THR A 149 7.26 -5.78 5.72
N GLY A 150 7.38 -4.70 4.92
CA GLY A 150 6.45 -3.57 4.93
C GLY A 150 5.12 -3.87 4.24
N GLY A 151 4.20 -2.89 4.26
CA GLY A 151 2.85 -3.03 3.68
C GLY A 151 2.85 -3.37 2.19
N VAL A 152 3.65 -2.70 1.37
CA VAL A 152 3.83 -2.97 -0.06
C VAL A 152 4.78 -4.15 -0.28
N GLY A 153 5.91 -4.16 0.43
CA GLY A 153 6.96 -5.16 0.28
C GLY A 153 6.46 -6.59 0.49
N GLY A 154 5.61 -6.78 1.49
CA GLY A 154 5.05 -8.11 1.78
C GLY A 154 4.21 -8.70 0.65
N TYR A 155 3.50 -7.87 -0.13
CA TYR A 155 2.82 -8.34 -1.34
C TYR A 155 3.80 -8.49 -2.51
N ALA A 156 4.77 -7.56 -2.66
CA ALA A 156 5.72 -7.60 -3.75
C ALA A 156 6.60 -8.87 -3.74
N VAL A 157 7.06 -9.30 -2.57
CA VAL A 157 7.80 -10.57 -2.39
C VAL A 157 6.98 -11.74 -2.92
N GLN A 158 5.72 -11.88 -2.48
CA GLN A 158 4.83 -12.97 -2.90
C GLN A 158 4.56 -12.94 -4.40
N MET A 159 4.31 -11.74 -4.96
CA MET A 159 4.01 -11.57 -6.38
C MET A 159 5.24 -11.79 -7.27
N ALA A 160 6.44 -11.37 -6.86
CA ALA A 160 7.67 -11.64 -7.59
C ALA A 160 7.98 -13.14 -7.60
N ARG A 161 7.87 -13.79 -6.45
CA ARG A 161 8.02 -15.25 -6.35
C ARG A 161 7.03 -16.00 -7.25
N SER A 162 5.75 -15.60 -7.27
CA SER A 162 4.75 -16.25 -8.12
C SER A 162 5.06 -16.16 -9.62
N ARG A 163 5.89 -15.21 -10.03
CA ARG A 163 6.44 -15.08 -11.39
C ARG A 163 7.71 -15.89 -11.62
N GLY A 164 8.15 -16.66 -10.61
CA GLY A 164 9.33 -17.51 -10.69
C GLY A 164 10.66 -16.78 -10.50
N ALA A 165 10.65 -15.59 -9.93
CA ALA A 165 11.88 -14.90 -9.55
C ALA A 165 12.51 -15.53 -8.31
N HIS A 166 13.83 -15.46 -8.22
CA HIS A 166 14.59 -15.65 -6.99
C HIS A 166 14.52 -14.36 -6.19
N VAL A 167 13.75 -14.37 -5.09
CA VAL A 167 13.46 -13.15 -4.34
C VAL A 167 14.44 -12.99 -3.18
N ILE A 168 15.10 -11.85 -3.16
CA ILE A 168 16.05 -11.41 -2.14
C ILE A 168 15.36 -10.30 -1.35
N ALA A 169 15.19 -10.48 -0.06
CA ALA A 169 14.50 -9.53 0.81
C ALA A 169 15.48 -8.74 1.67
N THR A 170 15.26 -7.43 1.81
CA THR A 170 15.88 -6.69 2.90
C THR A 170 14.88 -6.36 3.97
N VAL A 171 15.28 -6.54 5.22
CA VAL A 171 14.42 -6.36 6.39
C VAL A 171 15.10 -5.50 7.44
N ARG A 172 14.34 -5.16 8.47
CA ARG A 172 14.83 -4.52 9.68
C ARG A 172 14.38 -5.34 10.89
N GLY A 173 15.09 -6.48 11.11
CA GLY A 173 14.89 -7.35 12.26
C GLY A 173 13.66 -8.28 12.18
N ASP A 174 13.24 -8.75 11.01
CA ASP A 174 12.12 -9.70 10.85
C ASP A 174 12.37 -10.68 9.69
N ALA A 175 13.51 -11.36 9.72
CA ALA A 175 13.95 -12.27 8.66
C ALA A 175 12.97 -13.46 8.46
N ASP A 176 12.48 -14.05 9.55
CA ASP A 176 11.53 -15.16 9.48
C ASP A 176 10.26 -14.81 8.73
N GLU A 177 9.80 -13.56 8.85
CA GLU A 177 8.61 -13.10 8.10
C GLU A 177 8.91 -13.03 6.61
N ALA A 178 10.07 -12.51 6.20
CA ALA A 178 10.44 -12.45 4.79
C ALA A 178 10.51 -13.86 4.17
N HIS A 179 11.07 -14.85 4.87
CA HIS A 179 11.05 -16.23 4.42
C HIS A 179 9.63 -16.82 4.33
N ARG A 180 8.74 -16.52 5.30
CA ARG A 180 7.33 -16.94 5.22
C ARG A 180 6.59 -16.34 4.03
N LEU A 181 6.95 -15.10 3.63
CA LEU A 181 6.43 -14.44 2.44
C LEU A 181 6.98 -15.03 1.14
N GLY A 182 8.07 -15.77 1.21
CA GLY A 182 8.65 -16.48 0.10
C GLY A 182 9.97 -15.94 -0.43
N ALA A 183 10.67 -15.11 0.34
CA ALA A 183 12.05 -14.74 0.01
C ALA A 183 12.98 -15.94 0.22
N GLU A 184 13.85 -16.20 -0.74
CA GLU A 184 14.88 -17.23 -0.67
C GLU A 184 16.10 -16.74 0.13
N GLU A 185 16.44 -15.47 -0.01
CA GLU A 185 17.55 -14.82 0.72
C GLU A 185 17.03 -13.62 1.50
N VAL A 186 17.64 -13.38 2.66
CA VAL A 186 17.22 -12.26 3.53
C VAL A 186 18.45 -11.58 4.14
N TYR A 187 18.52 -10.27 3.97
CA TYR A 187 19.53 -9.40 4.57
C TYR A 187 18.90 -8.47 5.60
N ASP A 188 19.39 -8.53 6.84
CA ASP A 188 18.92 -7.65 7.91
C ASP A 188 19.80 -6.39 7.97
N SER A 189 19.24 -5.25 7.62
CA SER A 189 19.93 -3.94 7.65
C SER A 189 20.38 -3.48 9.04
N GLN A 190 19.95 -4.15 10.11
CA GLN A 190 20.47 -3.93 11.46
C GLN A 190 21.74 -4.72 11.75
N ALA A 191 22.01 -5.77 10.98
CA ALA A 191 23.13 -6.68 11.18
C ALA A 191 24.28 -6.44 10.19
N VAL A 192 23.97 -6.03 8.95
CA VAL A 192 24.95 -5.86 7.88
C VAL A 192 24.72 -4.59 7.07
N ASP A 193 25.76 -4.09 6.40
CA ASP A 193 25.57 -3.20 5.24
C ASP A 193 25.01 -4.05 4.09
N VAL A 194 23.76 -3.77 3.73
CA VAL A 194 23.00 -4.58 2.76
C VAL A 194 23.65 -4.55 1.38
N ILE A 195 24.13 -3.38 0.94
CA ILE A 195 24.72 -3.24 -0.40
C ILE A 195 26.05 -3.98 -0.49
N ASP A 196 26.90 -3.83 0.53
CA ASP A 196 28.18 -4.54 0.57
C ASP A 196 27.98 -6.07 0.62
N ALA A 197 26.98 -6.54 1.40
CA ALA A 197 26.66 -7.96 1.47
C ALA A 197 26.09 -8.50 0.15
N LEU A 198 25.15 -7.78 -0.47
CA LEU A 198 24.60 -8.14 -1.78
C LEU A 198 25.69 -8.18 -2.86
N HIS A 199 26.61 -7.21 -2.86
CA HIS A 199 27.71 -7.18 -3.83
C HIS A 199 28.69 -8.36 -3.67
N ALA A 200 28.91 -8.79 -2.42
CA ALA A 200 29.76 -9.95 -2.13
C ALA A 200 29.12 -11.27 -2.57
N ASP A 201 27.82 -11.45 -2.34
CA ASP A 201 27.10 -12.69 -2.64
C ASP A 201 26.63 -12.76 -4.10
N HIS A 202 26.39 -11.60 -4.74
CA HIS A 202 25.96 -11.47 -6.14
C HIS A 202 26.93 -10.60 -6.95
N PRO A 203 28.19 -11.04 -7.20
CA PRO A 203 29.22 -10.24 -7.87
C PRO A 203 28.89 -9.86 -9.32
N ASP A 204 28.00 -10.62 -9.98
CA ASP A 204 27.50 -10.33 -11.33
C ASP A 204 26.31 -9.36 -11.33
N GLY A 205 25.86 -8.94 -10.14
CA GLY A 205 24.72 -8.08 -9.91
C GLY A 205 23.35 -8.78 -10.01
N VAL A 206 22.31 -8.08 -9.52
CA VAL A 206 20.92 -8.54 -9.57
C VAL A 206 20.18 -7.95 -10.77
N ASP A 207 19.07 -8.58 -11.17
CA ASP A 207 18.28 -8.16 -12.34
C ASP A 207 17.41 -6.94 -12.04
N ALA A 208 16.85 -6.88 -10.83
CA ALA A 208 15.92 -5.81 -10.47
C ALA A 208 15.93 -5.49 -8.97
N VAL A 209 15.67 -4.22 -8.65
CA VAL A 209 15.49 -3.72 -7.29
C VAL A 209 14.15 -2.98 -7.18
N LEU A 210 13.31 -3.41 -6.25
CA LEU A 210 12.18 -2.63 -5.77
C LEU A 210 12.59 -1.91 -4.48
N ASP A 211 12.74 -0.59 -4.55
CA ASP A 211 13.07 0.21 -3.38
C ASP A 211 11.84 0.93 -2.82
N LEU A 212 11.52 0.59 -1.57
CA LEU A 212 10.36 1.11 -0.83
C LEU A 212 10.79 2.03 0.33
N VAL A 213 12.10 2.22 0.55
CA VAL A 213 12.60 2.79 1.82
C VAL A 213 13.68 3.84 1.67
N ASN A 214 14.54 3.79 0.63
CA ASN A 214 15.73 4.62 0.52
C ASN A 214 15.43 5.99 -0.09
N GLY A 215 15.84 7.06 0.59
CA GLY A 215 15.80 8.43 0.04
C GLY A 215 16.84 8.65 -1.08
N PRO A 216 16.85 9.87 -1.69
CA PRO A 216 17.62 10.16 -2.90
C PRO A 216 19.13 9.88 -2.81
N ASP A 217 19.73 10.04 -1.64
CA ASP A 217 21.17 9.80 -1.47
C ASP A 217 21.46 8.29 -1.30
N ALA A 218 20.61 7.58 -0.54
CA ALA A 218 20.81 6.16 -0.26
C ALA A 218 20.51 5.27 -1.48
N ILE A 219 19.47 5.59 -2.26
CA ILE A 219 19.04 4.80 -3.42
C ILE A 219 20.12 4.73 -4.53
N ARG A 220 21.05 5.70 -4.57
CA ARG A 220 22.15 5.66 -5.52
C ARG A 220 23.10 4.48 -5.29
N ARG A 221 23.20 4.00 -4.05
CA ARG A 221 23.97 2.79 -3.74
C ARG A 221 23.36 1.53 -4.33
N ASP A 222 22.06 1.50 -4.58
CA ASP A 222 21.40 0.35 -5.20
C ASP A 222 21.97 0.08 -6.60
N ALA A 223 22.50 1.11 -7.29
CA ALA A 223 23.16 0.93 -8.59
C ALA A 223 24.42 0.06 -8.54
N GLU A 224 25.05 -0.07 -7.36
CA GLU A 224 26.27 -0.87 -7.18
C GLU A 224 25.99 -2.38 -7.27
N VAL A 225 24.72 -2.77 -7.01
CA VAL A 225 24.29 -4.17 -7.03
C VAL A 225 23.40 -4.54 -8.21
N ILE A 226 23.01 -3.58 -9.04
CA ILE A 226 22.19 -3.84 -10.23
C ILE A 226 23.10 -4.04 -11.44
N ARG A 227 22.95 -5.16 -12.15
CA ARG A 227 23.71 -5.43 -13.37
C ARG A 227 23.35 -4.44 -14.50
N PRO A 228 24.25 -4.18 -15.48
CA PRO A 228 23.88 -3.42 -16.68
C PRO A 228 22.69 -4.03 -17.39
N GLY A 229 21.73 -3.20 -17.78
CA GLY A 229 20.43 -3.63 -18.35
C GLY A 229 19.37 -4.00 -17.31
N GLY A 230 19.72 -3.93 -16.01
CA GLY A 230 18.77 -4.19 -14.92
C GLY A 230 17.81 -3.03 -14.66
N ARG A 231 16.93 -3.21 -13.70
CA ARG A 231 15.82 -2.28 -13.40
C ARG A 231 15.75 -1.89 -11.93
N LEU A 232 15.25 -0.67 -11.71
CA LEU A 232 14.92 -0.18 -10.37
C LEU A 232 13.56 0.51 -10.39
N VAL A 233 12.74 0.25 -9.37
CA VAL A 233 11.50 1.01 -9.13
C VAL A 233 11.53 1.57 -7.71
N SER A 234 11.32 2.90 -7.60
CA SER A 234 11.15 3.59 -6.31
C SER A 234 9.69 4.02 -6.12
N THR A 235 9.14 3.80 -4.93
CA THR A 235 7.79 4.24 -4.57
C THR A 235 7.76 5.56 -3.79
N ILE A 236 8.92 6.09 -3.44
CA ILE A 236 9.04 7.35 -2.69
C ILE A 236 9.67 8.48 -3.51
N PHE A 237 9.74 8.32 -4.83
CA PHE A 237 10.28 9.32 -5.77
C PHE A 237 11.76 9.65 -5.52
N ALA A 238 12.56 8.67 -5.13
CA ALA A 238 13.96 8.86 -4.81
C ALA A 238 14.90 8.66 -6.02
N ALA A 239 14.46 7.99 -7.09
CA ALA A 239 15.30 7.67 -8.23
C ALA A 239 15.49 8.88 -9.15
N ASP A 240 16.76 9.27 -9.38
CA ASP A 240 17.16 10.14 -10.47
C ASP A 240 17.31 9.29 -11.75
N GLU A 241 16.25 9.25 -12.55
CA GLU A 241 16.15 8.37 -13.71
C GLU A 241 17.28 8.59 -14.73
N ALA A 242 17.72 9.85 -14.93
CA ALA A 242 18.81 10.19 -15.83
C ALA A 242 20.15 9.66 -15.32
N TRP A 243 20.42 9.84 -14.02
CA TRP A 243 21.62 9.35 -13.37
C TRP A 243 21.76 7.81 -13.44
N PHE A 244 20.65 7.08 -13.27
CA PHE A 244 20.63 5.61 -13.40
C PHE A 244 20.80 5.18 -14.87
N ALA A 245 20.21 5.91 -15.82
CA ALA A 245 20.33 5.60 -17.26
C ALA A 245 21.77 5.67 -17.75
N GLU A 246 22.60 6.60 -17.24
CA GLU A 246 24.04 6.68 -17.53
C GLU A 246 24.80 5.41 -17.12
N ARG A 247 24.22 4.60 -16.20
CA ARG A 247 24.76 3.33 -15.70
C ARG A 247 24.09 2.10 -16.33
N GLN A 248 23.36 2.33 -17.41
CA GLN A 248 22.58 1.30 -18.10
C GLN A 248 21.51 0.63 -17.22
N ILE A 249 20.96 1.34 -16.24
CA ILE A 249 19.89 0.88 -15.37
C ILE A 249 18.62 1.65 -15.72
N THR A 250 17.52 0.93 -15.96
CA THR A 250 16.20 1.53 -16.14
C THR A 250 15.58 1.80 -14.78
N ALA A 251 15.64 3.04 -14.31
CA ALA A 251 15.01 3.44 -13.06
C ALA A 251 13.67 4.14 -13.31
N LEU A 252 12.68 3.86 -12.48
CA LEU A 252 11.33 4.43 -12.56
C LEU A 252 10.86 4.87 -11.17
N ASN A 253 10.18 6.01 -11.12
CA ASN A 253 9.46 6.45 -9.93
C ASN A 253 7.97 6.10 -10.07
N HIS A 254 7.44 5.36 -9.10
CA HIS A 254 6.03 4.98 -9.08
C HIS A 254 5.22 5.83 -8.11
N ALA A 255 4.19 6.50 -8.63
CA ALA A 255 3.18 7.19 -7.84
C ALA A 255 1.86 6.42 -7.80
N SER A 256 1.25 6.29 -6.64
CA SER A 256 -0.11 5.75 -6.51
C SER A 256 -1.11 6.55 -7.37
N SER A 257 -0.91 7.88 -7.52
CA SER A 257 -1.78 8.72 -8.36
C SER A 257 -1.71 8.42 -9.86
N ALA A 258 -0.64 7.77 -10.33
CA ALA A 258 -0.45 7.34 -11.71
C ALA A 258 -0.59 5.81 -11.88
N ASN A 259 -1.10 5.10 -10.87
CA ASN A 259 -1.25 3.65 -10.92
C ASN A 259 -2.56 3.28 -11.64
N PRO A 260 -2.51 2.69 -12.85
CA PRO A 260 -3.72 2.27 -13.58
C PRO A 260 -4.47 1.13 -12.89
N LEU A 261 -3.82 0.41 -11.96
CA LEU A 261 -4.45 -0.64 -11.15
C LEU A 261 -5.23 -0.08 -9.96
N ILE A 262 -5.23 1.24 -9.74
CA ILE A 262 -6.21 1.91 -8.89
C ILE A 262 -7.50 2.06 -9.70
N SER A 263 -8.15 0.94 -9.91
CA SER A 263 -9.38 0.78 -10.67
C SER A 263 -10.20 -0.38 -10.08
N PRO A 264 -11.50 -0.49 -10.37
CA PRO A 264 -12.30 -1.64 -9.95
C PRO A 264 -11.72 -2.98 -10.40
N GLU A 265 -11.14 -3.03 -11.61
CA GLU A 265 -10.51 -4.21 -12.18
C GLU A 265 -9.23 -4.59 -11.42
N GLY A 266 -8.38 -3.61 -11.13
CA GLY A 266 -7.15 -3.82 -10.36
C GLY A 266 -7.45 -4.29 -8.93
N LEU A 267 -8.45 -3.70 -8.27
CA LEU A 267 -8.93 -4.17 -6.97
C LEU A 267 -9.46 -5.61 -7.06
N THR A 268 -10.27 -5.92 -8.07
CA THR A 268 -10.79 -7.28 -8.29
C THR A 268 -9.64 -8.27 -8.46
N THR A 269 -8.59 -7.90 -9.20
CA THR A 269 -7.41 -8.74 -9.42
C THR A 269 -6.71 -9.08 -8.10
N VAL A 270 -6.39 -8.08 -7.27
CA VAL A 270 -5.70 -8.34 -5.99
C VAL A 270 -6.59 -9.07 -4.98
N ALA A 271 -7.91 -8.84 -5.01
CA ALA A 271 -8.85 -9.61 -4.19
C ALA A 271 -8.93 -11.07 -4.61
N GLN A 272 -8.89 -11.35 -5.92
CA GLN A 272 -8.86 -12.71 -6.43
C GLN A 272 -7.56 -13.43 -6.06
N MET A 273 -6.40 -12.76 -6.16
CA MET A 273 -5.12 -13.30 -5.72
C MET A 273 -5.13 -13.66 -4.22
N LEU A 274 -5.83 -12.86 -3.39
CA LEU A 274 -6.03 -13.19 -1.97
C LEU A 274 -6.99 -14.38 -1.79
N ALA A 275 -8.07 -14.44 -2.57
CA ALA A 275 -9.09 -15.46 -2.50
C ALA A 275 -8.59 -16.86 -2.91
N ASP A 276 -7.68 -16.93 -3.88
CA ASP A 276 -7.06 -18.17 -4.37
C ASP A 276 -5.76 -18.55 -3.62
N GLY A 277 -5.30 -17.70 -2.70
CA GLY A 277 -4.12 -17.93 -1.88
C GLY A 277 -2.79 -17.61 -2.56
N SER A 278 -2.80 -16.98 -3.75
CA SER A 278 -1.58 -16.51 -4.43
C SER A 278 -0.85 -15.43 -3.64
N ILE A 279 -1.60 -14.66 -2.85
CA ILE A 279 -1.06 -13.73 -1.84
C ILE A 279 -1.78 -13.90 -0.50
N THR A 280 -1.13 -13.48 0.56
CA THR A 280 -1.71 -13.40 1.91
C THR A 280 -1.59 -11.98 2.45
N ALA A 281 -2.66 -11.48 3.08
CA ALA A 281 -2.63 -10.20 3.77
C ALA A 281 -2.08 -10.38 5.19
N ARG A 282 -0.84 -9.91 5.42
CA ARG A 282 -0.16 -10.04 6.72
C ARG A 282 -0.44 -8.83 7.59
N ILE A 283 -1.57 -8.85 8.28
CA ILE A 283 -1.94 -7.81 9.24
C ILE A 283 -1.22 -8.10 10.56
N ARG A 284 -0.40 -7.14 11.01
CA ARG A 284 0.43 -7.25 12.22
C ARG A 284 -0.12 -6.46 13.39
N SER A 285 -0.99 -5.50 13.13
CA SER A 285 -1.57 -4.64 14.15
C SER A 285 -3.04 -4.39 13.89
N PHE A 286 -3.83 -4.54 14.93
CA PHE A 286 -5.23 -4.12 14.97
C PHE A 286 -5.41 -3.04 16.04
N THR A 287 -6.18 -2.04 15.72
CA THR A 287 -6.62 -1.02 16.69
C THR A 287 -8.09 -0.68 16.42
N ASP A 288 -8.71 0.04 17.33
CA ASP A 288 -9.98 0.70 17.10
C ASP A 288 -9.76 2.16 16.65
N LEU A 289 -10.85 2.89 16.48
CA LEU A 289 -10.79 4.28 16.05
C LEU A 289 -10.06 5.18 17.07
N ASP A 290 -10.15 4.88 18.37
CA ASP A 290 -9.49 5.65 19.42
C ASP A 290 -7.96 5.50 19.35
N GLY A 291 -7.45 4.38 18.90
CA GLY A 291 -6.02 4.12 18.66
C GLY A 291 -5.48 4.65 17.32
N ALA A 292 -6.31 5.24 16.45
CA ALA A 292 -5.90 5.69 15.12
C ALA A 292 -4.71 6.68 15.15
N GLY A 293 -4.72 7.63 16.08
CA GLY A 293 -3.62 8.58 16.24
C GLY A 293 -2.30 7.91 16.60
N GLN A 294 -2.33 6.93 17.51
CA GLN A 294 -1.14 6.20 17.94
C GLN A 294 -0.54 5.37 16.80
N VAL A 295 -1.37 4.68 16.00
CA VAL A 295 -0.87 3.85 14.89
C VAL A 295 -0.29 4.71 13.76
N LEU A 296 -0.85 5.89 13.49
CA LEU A 296 -0.29 6.85 12.55
C LEU A 296 1.06 7.40 13.01
N GLU A 297 1.22 7.66 14.30
CA GLU A 297 2.50 8.10 14.87
C GLU A 297 3.56 6.99 14.83
N GLN A 298 3.18 5.74 15.15
CA GLN A 298 4.06 4.58 14.98
C GLN A 298 4.51 4.40 13.53
N LEU A 299 3.61 4.60 12.58
CA LEU A 299 3.94 4.53 11.16
C LEU A 299 4.91 5.66 10.76
N ARG A 300 4.68 6.89 11.23
CA ARG A 300 5.53 8.05 10.95
C ARG A 300 6.95 7.91 11.50
N SER A 301 7.08 7.34 12.70
CA SER A 301 8.38 7.10 13.35
C SER A 301 9.10 5.84 12.86
N GLY A 302 8.51 5.07 11.93
CA GLY A 302 9.07 3.79 11.45
C GLY A 302 8.97 2.65 12.47
N GLY A 303 8.17 2.82 13.52
CA GLY A 303 7.93 1.80 14.54
C GLY A 303 6.87 0.76 14.16
N LEU A 304 6.03 1.06 13.18
CA LEU A 304 5.02 0.11 12.69
C LEU A 304 5.67 -0.88 11.72
N ARG A 305 5.53 -2.19 12.02
CA ARG A 305 6.00 -3.27 11.14
C ARG A 305 4.81 -3.96 10.47
N GLY A 306 4.92 -4.17 9.14
CA GLY A 306 3.84 -4.79 8.35
C GLY A 306 2.63 -3.89 8.18
N LYS A 307 1.46 -4.49 7.98
CA LYS A 307 0.18 -3.78 7.76
C LYS A 307 -0.60 -3.64 9.07
N ALA A 308 -1.18 -2.46 9.26
CA ALA A 308 -2.13 -2.18 10.35
C ALA A 308 -3.53 -1.95 9.80
N VAL A 309 -4.54 -2.30 10.59
CA VAL A 309 -5.96 -2.14 10.28
C VAL A 309 -6.70 -1.59 11.49
N ILE A 310 -7.57 -0.61 11.25
CA ILE A 310 -8.48 -0.02 12.24
C ILE A 310 -9.83 -0.71 12.11
N ARG A 311 -10.41 -1.16 13.23
CA ARG A 311 -11.78 -1.65 13.32
C ARG A 311 -12.71 -0.49 13.65
N LEU A 312 -13.83 -0.38 12.93
CA LEU A 312 -14.86 0.65 13.07
C LEU A 312 -16.12 0.10 13.71
#